data_3cb8f835554f11e9d169ac28a99b40db
#
_entry.id   3cb8f835554f11e9d169ac28a99b40db
#
_cell.length_a   1.000
_cell.length_b   1.000
_cell.length_c   1.000
_cell.angle_alpha   90.00
_cell.angle_beta   90.00
_cell.angle_gamma   90.00
#
_symmetry.space_group_name_H-M   'P 1'
#
loop_
_entity.id
_entity.type
_entity.pdbx_description
1 polymer ?
#
loop_
_entity_poly.entity_id
_entity_poly.type
_entity_poly.pdbx_seq_one_letter_code
_entity_poly.pdbx_strand_id
1 'polypeptide(L)'
;MNSNVDHEEVNKFAALAARWWDRNSEFKPLHDINPLRLNYIKEQCGGSLEGKRILDVGCGGGILSESLALEGATVVGIDLAEAGLEVAKLHLLESGLDIDYQSISAEDLAEKETESFDVIACLEMLEHVPDPSLVIEACSKLVKPQGQVFFSTINRNPKSYFFAIVGAEYVLNLLPKGTHNYEKFIRPSEIDEWARSSDLSISSMIGMTYNPITKKYKLGDDVSVNYMVHYEKK
;
A
#
# COMPACT_ATOMS: atom_id res chain seq x y z
N MET A 1 2.81 21.71 -14.18
CA MET A 1 3.04 21.35 -12.77
C MET A 1 3.92 20.12 -12.78
N ASN A 2 4.99 20.06 -11.98
CA ASN A 2 5.72 18.79 -11.86
C ASN A 2 4.77 17.80 -11.19
N SER A 3 4.37 16.77 -11.91
CA SER A 3 3.55 15.69 -11.33
C SER A 3 4.42 14.94 -10.31
N ASN A 4 3.83 14.54 -9.17
CA ASN A 4 4.49 13.74 -8.14
C ASN A 4 4.60 12.27 -8.60
N VAL A 5 5.22 12.04 -9.76
CA VAL A 5 5.29 10.75 -10.45
C VAL A 5 6.73 10.43 -10.82
N ASP A 6 7.20 9.27 -10.38
CA ASP A 6 8.45 8.66 -10.84
C ASP A 6 8.14 7.70 -12.00
N HIS A 7 8.33 8.18 -13.23
CA HIS A 7 8.03 7.40 -14.43
C HIS A 7 8.90 6.13 -14.59
N GLU A 8 10.09 6.09 -13.99
CA GLU A 8 10.93 4.88 -14.01
C GLU A 8 10.31 3.80 -13.12
N GLU A 9 9.80 4.17 -11.96
CA GLU A 9 9.08 3.25 -11.06
C GLU A 9 7.79 2.74 -11.71
N VAL A 10 6.98 3.62 -12.31
CA VAL A 10 5.75 3.22 -13.04
C VAL A 10 6.07 2.22 -14.14
N ASN A 11 7.13 2.46 -14.94
CA ASN A 11 7.54 1.56 -16.01
C ASN A 11 8.06 0.21 -15.49
N LYS A 12 8.74 0.17 -14.35
CA LYS A 12 9.16 -1.08 -13.70
C LYS A 12 7.96 -1.98 -13.39
N PHE A 13 6.95 -1.43 -12.72
CA PHE A 13 5.75 -2.19 -12.36
C PHE A 13 4.95 -2.60 -13.60
N ALA A 14 4.83 -1.73 -14.60
CA ALA A 14 4.19 -2.05 -15.87
C ALA A 14 4.83 -3.25 -16.59
N ALA A 15 6.16 -3.33 -16.58
CA ALA A 15 6.89 -4.46 -17.20
C ALA A 15 6.64 -5.80 -16.53
N LEU A 16 6.24 -5.82 -15.27
CA LEU A 16 5.98 -7.03 -14.48
C LEU A 16 4.49 -7.37 -14.39
N ALA A 17 3.60 -6.50 -14.85
CA ALA A 17 2.17 -6.55 -14.62
C ALA A 17 1.52 -7.91 -14.94
N ALA A 18 1.89 -8.54 -16.06
CA ALA A 18 1.34 -9.83 -16.49
C ALA A 18 1.55 -10.98 -15.50
N ARG A 19 2.44 -10.83 -14.52
CA ARG A 19 2.75 -11.85 -13.51
C ARG A 19 2.17 -11.54 -12.14
N TRP A 20 1.37 -10.49 -12.00
CA TRP A 20 0.87 -9.98 -10.72
C TRP A 20 0.14 -11.05 -9.89
N TRP A 21 -0.67 -11.87 -10.54
CA TRP A 21 -1.45 -12.94 -9.91
C TRP A 21 -0.75 -14.30 -9.87
N ASP A 22 0.43 -14.43 -10.48
CA ASP A 22 1.25 -15.65 -10.34
C ASP A 22 1.91 -15.68 -8.95
N ARG A 23 1.39 -16.54 -8.09
CA ARG A 23 1.88 -16.75 -6.72
C ARG A 23 3.30 -17.32 -6.62
N ASN A 24 3.93 -17.66 -7.74
CA ASN A 24 5.32 -18.11 -7.80
C ASN A 24 6.24 -17.04 -8.40
N SER A 25 5.70 -15.89 -8.77
CA SER A 25 6.45 -14.76 -9.31
C SER A 25 7.12 -13.91 -8.21
N GLU A 26 7.73 -12.81 -8.62
CA GLU A 26 8.27 -11.76 -7.75
C GLU A 26 7.19 -11.10 -6.88
N PHE A 27 5.90 -11.22 -7.22
CA PHE A 27 4.78 -10.73 -6.41
C PHE A 27 4.33 -11.70 -5.31
N LYS A 28 4.95 -12.89 -5.22
CA LYS A 28 4.67 -13.84 -4.13
C LYS A 28 4.67 -13.22 -2.74
N PRO A 29 5.63 -12.35 -2.36
CA PRO A 29 5.62 -11.69 -1.06
C PRO A 29 4.35 -10.89 -0.81
N LEU A 30 3.82 -10.17 -1.82
CA LEU A 30 2.57 -9.41 -1.69
C LEU A 30 1.38 -10.33 -1.40
N HIS A 31 1.29 -11.47 -2.08
CA HIS A 31 0.25 -12.48 -1.80
C HIS A 31 0.37 -13.06 -0.39
N ASP A 32 1.60 -13.33 0.07
CA ASP A 32 1.84 -13.93 1.40
C ASP A 32 1.50 -12.95 2.54
N ILE A 33 1.72 -11.63 2.35
CA ILE A 33 1.47 -10.62 3.38
C ILE A 33 0.05 -10.05 3.34
N ASN A 34 -0.65 -10.16 2.20
CA ASN A 34 -1.97 -9.57 2.01
C ASN A 34 -3.00 -9.98 3.09
N PRO A 35 -3.12 -11.27 3.50
CA PRO A 35 -4.03 -11.66 4.57
C PRO A 35 -3.73 -10.98 5.92
N LEU A 36 -2.45 -10.72 6.22
CA LEU A 36 -2.06 -10.03 7.46
C LEU A 36 -2.47 -8.56 7.42
N ARG A 37 -2.29 -7.90 6.28
CA ARG A 37 -2.70 -6.51 6.05
C ARG A 37 -4.22 -6.35 6.12
N LEU A 38 -4.94 -7.18 5.39
CA LEU A 38 -6.41 -7.20 5.41
C LEU A 38 -6.96 -7.37 6.82
N ASN A 39 -6.47 -8.37 7.57
CA ASN A 39 -6.91 -8.62 8.93
C ASN A 39 -6.65 -7.43 9.86
N TYR A 40 -5.46 -6.83 9.76
CA TYR A 40 -5.13 -5.65 10.56
C TYR A 40 -6.05 -4.47 10.23
N ILE A 41 -6.27 -4.16 8.95
CA ILE A 41 -7.21 -3.11 8.52
C ILE A 41 -8.61 -3.39 9.09
N LYS A 42 -9.10 -4.61 8.91
CA LYS A 42 -10.41 -5.04 9.41
C LYS A 42 -10.54 -4.89 10.93
N GLU A 43 -9.54 -5.33 11.69
CA GLU A 43 -9.52 -5.22 13.15
C GLU A 43 -9.54 -3.75 13.60
N GLN A 44 -8.73 -2.88 12.99
CA GLN A 44 -8.71 -1.46 13.33
C GLN A 44 -10.00 -0.73 12.92
N CYS A 45 -10.70 -1.23 11.91
CA CYS A 45 -12.01 -0.72 11.48
C CYS A 45 -13.21 -1.28 12.27
N GLY A 46 -12.97 -1.88 13.44
CA GLY A 46 -14.04 -2.42 14.31
C GLY A 46 -14.51 -3.83 13.96
N GLY A 47 -13.70 -4.60 13.23
CA GLY A 47 -13.91 -6.01 12.90
C GLY A 47 -14.76 -6.28 11.65
N SER A 48 -15.24 -5.25 10.94
CA SER A 48 -16.00 -5.39 9.69
C SER A 48 -15.67 -4.30 8.69
N LEU A 49 -15.61 -4.67 7.41
CA LEU A 49 -15.50 -3.74 6.27
C LEU A 49 -16.79 -3.65 5.47
N GLU A 50 -17.82 -4.38 5.85
CA GLU A 50 -19.12 -4.42 5.19
C GLU A 50 -19.71 -3.03 5.02
N GLY A 51 -20.07 -2.66 3.79
CA GLY A 51 -20.69 -1.39 3.46
C GLY A 51 -19.77 -0.16 3.55
N LYS A 52 -18.49 -0.32 3.90
CA LYS A 52 -17.51 0.78 3.88
C LYS A 52 -17.07 1.10 2.45
N ARG A 53 -16.93 2.38 2.13
CA ARG A 53 -16.30 2.83 0.88
C ARG A 53 -14.80 2.97 1.12
N ILE A 54 -14.01 2.17 0.43
CA ILE A 54 -12.55 2.06 0.64
C ILE A 54 -11.80 2.47 -0.62
N LEU A 55 -10.73 3.28 -0.44
CA LEU A 55 -9.78 3.61 -1.49
C LEU A 55 -8.49 2.82 -1.28
N ASP A 56 -8.05 2.12 -2.32
CA ASP A 56 -6.74 1.46 -2.39
C ASP A 56 -5.82 2.28 -3.31
N VAL A 57 -4.86 3.00 -2.70
CA VAL A 57 -3.94 3.92 -3.39
C VAL A 57 -2.65 3.18 -3.75
N GLY A 58 -2.32 3.15 -5.04
CA GLY A 58 -1.24 2.31 -5.57
C GLY A 58 -1.68 0.85 -5.61
N CYS A 59 -2.90 0.58 -6.08
CA CYS A 59 -3.52 -0.75 -6.03
C CYS A 59 -2.84 -1.80 -6.92
N GLY A 60 -2.01 -1.39 -7.89
CA GLY A 60 -1.31 -2.26 -8.82
C GLY A 60 -2.28 -3.20 -9.54
N GLY A 61 -2.02 -4.51 -9.45
CA GLY A 61 -2.89 -5.56 -10.02
C GLY A 61 -4.07 -5.98 -9.15
N GLY A 62 -4.40 -5.24 -8.07
CA GLY A 62 -5.66 -5.38 -7.34
C GLY A 62 -5.70 -6.43 -6.23
N ILE A 63 -4.58 -6.98 -5.76
CA ILE A 63 -4.55 -8.04 -4.73
C ILE A 63 -5.26 -7.62 -3.44
N LEU A 64 -4.98 -6.41 -2.93
CA LEU A 64 -5.63 -5.89 -1.73
C LEU A 64 -7.06 -5.46 -2.04
N SER A 65 -7.27 -4.76 -3.15
CA SER A 65 -8.60 -4.29 -3.58
C SER A 65 -9.63 -5.42 -3.63
N GLU A 66 -9.30 -6.56 -4.25
CA GLU A 66 -10.20 -7.71 -4.28
C GLU A 66 -10.45 -8.32 -2.90
N SER A 67 -9.42 -8.38 -2.06
CA SER A 67 -9.59 -8.87 -0.69
C SER A 67 -10.50 -7.97 0.16
N LEU A 68 -10.42 -6.65 -0.03
CA LEU A 68 -11.31 -5.68 0.61
C LEU A 68 -12.76 -5.83 0.12
N ALA A 69 -12.94 -6.03 -1.20
CA ALA A 69 -14.26 -6.24 -1.79
C ALA A 69 -14.90 -7.56 -1.32
N LEU A 70 -14.12 -8.63 -1.15
CA LEU A 70 -14.58 -9.91 -0.59
C LEU A 70 -15.08 -9.79 0.87
N GLU A 71 -14.60 -8.78 1.61
CA GLU A 71 -15.08 -8.45 2.97
C GLU A 71 -16.31 -7.52 2.97
N GLY A 72 -16.93 -7.31 1.79
CA GLY A 72 -18.17 -6.53 1.65
C GLY A 72 -17.97 -5.02 1.50
N ALA A 73 -16.76 -4.54 1.26
CA ALA A 73 -16.50 -3.14 1.00
C ALA A 73 -16.85 -2.75 -0.45
N THR A 74 -17.25 -1.47 -0.65
CA THR A 74 -17.26 -0.84 -1.97
C THR A 74 -15.88 -0.24 -2.22
N VAL A 75 -15.14 -0.80 -3.18
CA VAL A 75 -13.73 -0.48 -3.38
C VAL A 75 -13.52 0.36 -4.64
N VAL A 76 -12.69 1.39 -4.48
CA VAL A 76 -12.07 2.14 -5.58
C VAL A 76 -10.56 1.85 -5.51
N GLY A 77 -9.96 1.39 -6.59
CA GLY A 77 -8.52 1.18 -6.71
C GLY A 77 -7.91 2.20 -7.67
N ILE A 78 -6.87 2.90 -7.26
CA ILE A 78 -6.17 3.86 -8.13
C ILE A 78 -4.70 3.51 -8.29
N ASP A 79 -4.19 3.65 -9.49
CA ASP A 79 -2.78 3.49 -9.83
C ASP A 79 -2.44 4.30 -11.08
N LEU A 80 -1.16 4.63 -11.28
CA LEU A 80 -0.68 5.28 -12.50
C LEU A 80 -0.10 4.29 -13.52
N ALA A 81 0.20 3.06 -13.09
CA ALA A 81 0.65 1.99 -13.96
C ALA A 81 -0.56 1.32 -14.66
N GLU A 82 -0.96 1.84 -15.82
CA GLU A 82 -2.11 1.32 -16.59
C GLU A 82 -2.07 -0.19 -16.80
N ALA A 83 -0.88 -0.76 -17.06
CA ALA A 83 -0.72 -2.21 -17.24
C ALA A 83 -1.09 -3.01 -15.98
N GLY A 84 -0.86 -2.48 -14.78
CA GLY A 84 -1.33 -3.07 -13.53
C GLY A 84 -2.85 -3.07 -13.45
N LEU A 85 -3.46 -1.92 -13.75
CA LEU A 85 -4.93 -1.78 -13.76
C LEU A 85 -5.62 -2.66 -14.80
N GLU A 86 -5.00 -2.86 -15.98
CA GLU A 86 -5.52 -3.80 -16.98
C GLU A 86 -5.55 -5.23 -16.44
N VAL A 87 -4.48 -5.65 -15.76
CA VAL A 87 -4.42 -6.97 -15.11
C VAL A 87 -5.46 -7.07 -13.99
N ALA A 88 -5.62 -6.04 -13.16
CA ALA A 88 -6.65 -5.99 -12.14
C ALA A 88 -8.06 -6.14 -12.74
N LYS A 89 -8.37 -5.39 -13.80
CA LYS A 89 -9.66 -5.46 -14.51
C LYS A 89 -9.90 -6.83 -15.15
N LEU A 90 -8.86 -7.46 -15.71
CA LEU A 90 -8.98 -8.82 -16.26
C LEU A 90 -9.28 -9.84 -15.16
N HIS A 91 -8.64 -9.73 -14.00
CA HIS A 91 -8.88 -10.64 -12.89
C HIS A 91 -10.30 -10.48 -12.30
N LEU A 92 -10.89 -9.28 -12.35
CA LEU A 92 -12.30 -9.08 -11.99
C LEU A 92 -13.27 -9.94 -12.81
N LEU A 93 -12.94 -10.22 -14.07
CA LEU A 93 -13.77 -11.12 -14.90
C LEU A 93 -13.77 -12.56 -14.38
N GLU A 94 -12.70 -12.97 -13.69
CA GLU A 94 -12.58 -14.29 -13.08
C GLU A 94 -13.20 -14.33 -11.68
N SER A 95 -12.96 -13.28 -10.86
CA SER A 95 -13.46 -13.22 -9.49
C SER A 95 -14.94 -12.83 -9.39
N GLY A 96 -15.48 -12.15 -10.41
CA GLY A 96 -16.88 -11.67 -10.44
C GLY A 96 -17.16 -10.55 -9.43
N LEU A 97 -16.12 -9.91 -8.91
CA LEU A 97 -16.23 -8.77 -8.00
C LEU A 97 -16.51 -7.47 -8.77
N ASP A 98 -17.04 -6.47 -8.07
CA ASP A 98 -17.26 -5.12 -8.60
C ASP A 98 -16.31 -4.13 -7.89
N ILE A 99 -15.31 -3.65 -8.62
CA ILE A 99 -14.30 -2.70 -8.14
C ILE A 99 -14.08 -1.65 -9.21
N ASP A 100 -14.09 -0.38 -8.82
CA ASP A 100 -13.81 0.74 -9.73
C ASP A 100 -12.30 1.01 -9.79
N TYR A 101 -11.65 0.56 -10.86
CA TYR A 101 -10.23 0.80 -11.11
C TYR A 101 -10.00 2.01 -12.01
N GLN A 102 -9.28 3.02 -11.50
CA GLN A 102 -9.04 4.29 -12.18
C GLN A 102 -7.53 4.57 -12.35
N SER A 103 -7.13 5.04 -13.55
CA SER A 103 -5.78 5.56 -13.80
C SER A 103 -5.71 7.04 -13.41
N ILE A 104 -5.42 7.29 -12.13
CA ILE A 104 -5.38 8.63 -11.55
C ILE A 104 -4.45 8.66 -10.33
N SER A 105 -3.80 9.80 -10.06
CA SER A 105 -3.05 10.01 -8.81
C SER A 105 -3.98 10.31 -7.64
N ALA A 106 -3.51 10.10 -6.41
CA ALA A 106 -4.27 10.45 -5.21
C ALA A 106 -4.54 11.96 -5.16
N GLU A 107 -3.56 12.78 -5.57
CA GLU A 107 -3.64 14.24 -5.62
C GLU A 107 -4.72 14.69 -6.60
N ASP A 108 -4.73 14.15 -7.83
CA ASP A 108 -5.74 14.50 -8.85
C ASP A 108 -7.13 14.01 -8.45
N LEU A 109 -7.23 12.88 -7.75
CA LEU A 109 -8.51 12.41 -7.21
C LEU A 109 -9.02 13.35 -6.11
N ALA A 110 -8.14 13.84 -5.23
CA ALA A 110 -8.48 14.78 -4.16
C ALA A 110 -8.94 16.15 -4.66
N GLU A 111 -8.62 16.52 -5.91
CA GLU A 111 -9.17 17.71 -6.57
C GLU A 111 -10.62 17.49 -7.09
N LYS A 112 -11.00 16.24 -7.32
CA LYS A 112 -12.34 15.89 -7.88
C LYS A 112 -13.35 15.56 -6.79
N GLU A 113 -12.91 14.92 -5.73
CA GLU A 113 -13.76 14.55 -4.60
C GLU A 113 -13.01 14.67 -3.28
N THR A 114 -13.71 15.01 -2.21
CA THR A 114 -13.18 15.12 -0.86
C THR A 114 -14.08 14.36 0.11
N GLU A 115 -13.52 13.94 1.24
CA GLU A 115 -14.28 13.33 2.35
C GLU A 115 -15.27 12.24 1.91
N SER A 116 -14.85 11.40 0.95
CA SER A 116 -15.73 10.40 0.32
C SER A 116 -15.45 8.98 0.77
N PHE A 117 -14.30 8.70 1.37
CA PHE A 117 -13.91 7.34 1.75
C PHE A 117 -13.96 7.14 3.26
N ASP A 118 -14.50 6.01 3.71
CA ASP A 118 -14.50 5.62 5.12
C ASP A 118 -13.13 5.12 5.55
N VAL A 119 -12.41 4.47 4.61
CA VAL A 119 -11.08 3.91 4.81
C VAL A 119 -10.21 4.18 3.59
N ILE A 120 -8.93 4.50 3.82
CA ILE A 120 -7.91 4.57 2.78
C ILE A 120 -6.76 3.64 3.14
N ALA A 121 -6.35 2.80 2.19
CA ALA A 121 -5.14 2.00 2.24
C ALA A 121 -4.15 2.50 1.19
N CYS A 122 -2.92 2.83 1.61
CA CYS A 122 -1.81 3.20 0.74
C CYS A 122 -0.59 2.40 1.21
N LEU A 123 -0.43 1.20 0.64
CA LEU A 123 0.51 0.20 1.16
C LEU A 123 1.64 -0.07 0.17
N GLU A 124 2.90 0.07 0.63
CA GLU A 124 4.12 -0.12 -0.18
C GLU A 124 4.13 0.78 -1.44
N MET A 125 3.67 2.01 -1.32
CA MET A 125 3.60 2.95 -2.44
C MET A 125 4.38 4.23 -2.17
N LEU A 126 4.46 4.68 -0.93
CA LEU A 126 5.07 5.97 -0.56
C LEU A 126 6.55 6.06 -0.93
N GLU A 127 7.30 4.95 -0.89
CA GLU A 127 8.70 4.87 -1.29
C GLU A 127 8.92 4.97 -2.81
N HIS A 128 7.86 4.93 -3.61
CA HIS A 128 7.93 4.95 -5.07
C HIS A 128 7.60 6.32 -5.68
N VAL A 129 7.23 7.30 -4.86
CA VAL A 129 6.91 8.67 -5.31
C VAL A 129 8.02 9.66 -4.95
N PRO A 130 8.17 10.75 -5.72
CA PRO A 130 9.15 11.80 -5.41
C PRO A 130 8.91 12.51 -4.08
N ASP A 131 7.67 12.79 -3.73
CA ASP A 131 7.25 13.48 -2.49
C ASP A 131 6.08 12.73 -1.81
N PRO A 132 6.37 11.85 -0.83
CA PRO A 132 5.34 11.13 -0.10
C PRO A 132 4.37 12.02 0.68
N SER A 133 4.80 13.22 1.08
CA SER A 133 3.96 14.13 1.86
C SER A 133 2.72 14.60 1.10
N LEU A 134 2.83 14.76 -0.22
CA LEU A 134 1.69 15.14 -1.09
C LEU A 134 0.64 14.04 -1.18
N VAL A 135 1.07 12.77 -1.23
CA VAL A 135 0.16 11.62 -1.21
C VAL A 135 -0.57 11.52 0.12
N ILE A 136 0.14 11.74 1.24
CA ILE A 136 -0.44 11.73 2.59
C ILE A 136 -1.48 12.86 2.73
N GLU A 137 -1.16 14.06 2.25
CA GLU A 137 -2.11 15.19 2.22
C GLU A 137 -3.34 14.87 1.37
N ALA A 138 -3.16 14.27 0.19
CA ALA A 138 -4.27 13.85 -0.67
C ALA A 138 -5.15 12.80 0.02
N CYS A 139 -4.55 11.78 0.65
CA CYS A 139 -5.29 10.79 1.43
C CYS A 139 -6.11 11.45 2.56
N SER A 140 -5.54 12.43 3.24
CA SER A 140 -6.29 13.18 4.26
C SER A 140 -7.48 13.95 3.70
N LYS A 141 -7.36 14.56 2.51
CA LYS A 141 -8.49 15.24 1.86
C LYS A 141 -9.60 14.28 1.42
N LEU A 142 -9.22 13.07 1.00
CA LEU A 142 -10.13 12.05 0.47
C LEU A 142 -10.89 11.30 1.56
N VAL A 143 -10.28 11.09 2.73
CA VAL A 143 -10.91 10.38 3.83
C VAL A 143 -11.92 11.27 4.56
N LYS A 144 -13.04 10.69 4.97
CA LYS A 144 -14.08 11.36 5.78
C LYS A 144 -13.55 11.77 7.15
N PRO A 145 -14.15 12.76 7.83
CA PRO A 145 -13.93 12.99 9.25
C PRO A 145 -14.14 11.69 10.04
N GLN A 146 -13.25 11.37 10.97
CA GLN A 146 -13.20 10.12 11.74
C GLN A 146 -12.96 8.85 10.87
N GLY A 147 -12.67 9.01 9.57
CA GLY A 147 -12.27 7.93 8.70
C GLY A 147 -10.84 7.46 8.97
N GLN A 148 -10.52 6.27 8.49
CA GLN A 148 -9.31 5.54 8.82
C GLN A 148 -8.33 5.55 7.65
N VAL A 149 -7.05 5.80 7.91
CA VAL A 149 -6.00 5.79 6.88
C VAL A 149 -4.88 4.85 7.30
N PHE A 150 -4.50 3.96 6.40
CA PHE A 150 -3.41 3.01 6.60
C PHE A 150 -2.28 3.27 5.61
N PHE A 151 -1.08 3.47 6.13
CA PHE A 151 0.14 3.52 5.32
C PHE A 151 1.05 2.36 5.69
N SER A 152 1.75 1.79 4.72
CA SER A 152 2.88 0.89 4.98
C SER A 152 4.06 1.20 4.08
N THR A 153 5.25 0.99 4.60
CA THR A 153 6.50 1.19 3.88
C THR A 153 7.67 0.55 4.63
N ILE A 154 8.88 0.67 4.08
CA ILE A 154 10.12 0.17 4.67
C ILE A 154 10.80 1.28 5.48
N ASN A 155 11.18 0.96 6.72
CA ASN A 155 11.84 1.90 7.61
C ASN A 155 13.27 2.21 7.16
N ARG A 156 13.70 3.46 7.19
CA ARG A 156 15.06 3.89 6.83
C ARG A 156 16.03 3.76 8.00
N ASN A 157 16.69 2.62 8.13
CA ASN A 157 17.74 2.36 9.11
C ASN A 157 18.70 1.25 8.63
N PRO A 158 19.86 1.04 9.28
CA PRO A 158 20.83 0.02 8.86
C PRO A 158 20.29 -1.42 8.86
N LYS A 159 19.36 -1.74 9.79
CA LYS A 159 18.76 -3.07 9.86
C LYS A 159 17.88 -3.35 8.64
N SER A 160 17.05 -2.39 8.24
CA SER A 160 16.20 -2.52 7.04
C SER A 160 17.03 -2.61 5.76
N TYR A 161 18.12 -1.82 5.65
CA TYR A 161 19.05 -1.96 4.54
C TYR A 161 19.57 -3.40 4.40
N PHE A 162 19.98 -3.98 5.53
CA PHE A 162 20.53 -5.34 5.51
C PHE A 162 19.46 -6.39 5.18
N PHE A 163 18.27 -6.29 5.75
CA PHE A 163 17.21 -7.29 5.54
C PHE A 163 16.42 -7.11 4.26
N ALA A 164 16.03 -5.89 3.91
CA ALA A 164 15.21 -5.64 2.72
C ALA A 164 16.04 -5.66 1.43
N ILE A 165 17.26 -5.11 1.45
CA ILE A 165 18.09 -5.06 0.25
C ILE A 165 19.01 -6.29 0.22
N VAL A 166 19.95 -6.43 1.17
CA VAL A 166 20.93 -7.52 1.12
C VAL A 166 20.25 -8.88 1.30
N GLY A 167 19.34 -9.00 2.26
CA GLY A 167 18.66 -10.26 2.58
C GLY A 167 17.67 -10.66 1.47
N ALA A 168 16.71 -9.83 1.15
CA ALA A 168 15.63 -10.17 0.23
C ALA A 168 16.08 -10.23 -1.24
N GLU A 169 16.91 -9.27 -1.67
CA GLU A 169 17.30 -9.18 -3.08
C GLU A 169 18.54 -10.02 -3.44
N TYR A 170 19.54 -10.10 -2.55
CA TYR A 170 20.83 -10.74 -2.89
C TYR A 170 21.04 -12.13 -2.28
N VAL A 171 20.50 -12.39 -1.08
CA VAL A 171 20.70 -13.68 -0.38
C VAL A 171 19.55 -14.64 -0.63
N LEU A 172 18.33 -14.18 -0.42
CA LEU A 172 17.13 -15.04 -0.53
C LEU A 172 16.49 -15.03 -1.92
N ASN A 173 16.88 -14.07 -2.78
CA ASN A 173 16.30 -13.85 -4.11
C ASN A 173 14.74 -13.83 -4.09
N LEU A 174 14.17 -13.23 -3.05
CA LEU A 174 12.71 -13.07 -2.91
C LEU A 174 12.18 -11.98 -3.83
N LEU A 175 13.04 -11.00 -4.15
CA LEU A 175 12.74 -9.85 -5.00
C LEU A 175 13.86 -9.66 -6.03
N PRO A 176 13.57 -9.06 -7.20
CA PRO A 176 14.59 -8.67 -8.17
C PRO A 176 15.60 -7.71 -7.56
N LYS A 177 16.86 -7.78 -8.01
CA LYS A 177 17.90 -6.85 -7.57
C LYS A 177 17.56 -5.43 -8.00
N GLY A 178 17.73 -4.45 -7.11
CA GLY A 178 17.42 -3.05 -7.37
C GLY A 178 15.92 -2.72 -7.24
N THR A 179 15.14 -3.59 -6.61
CA THR A 179 13.74 -3.30 -6.27
C THR A 179 13.64 -2.13 -5.32
N HIS A 180 14.58 -2.03 -4.36
CA HIS A 180 14.54 -1.00 -3.32
C HIS A 180 15.73 -0.04 -3.42
N ASN A 181 15.43 1.25 -3.24
CA ASN A 181 16.43 2.31 -3.02
C ASN A 181 16.36 2.75 -1.55
N TYR A 182 17.45 2.55 -0.80
CA TYR A 182 17.53 2.90 0.62
C TYR A 182 17.20 4.37 0.91
N GLU A 183 17.55 5.28 0.01
CA GLU A 183 17.28 6.72 0.18
C GLU A 183 15.78 7.04 0.16
N LYS A 184 14.98 6.20 -0.50
CA LYS A 184 13.51 6.32 -0.59
C LYS A 184 12.77 5.67 0.60
N PHE A 185 13.47 4.94 1.48
CA PHE A 185 12.85 4.38 2.70
C PHE A 185 12.42 5.51 3.63
N ILE A 186 11.33 5.31 4.37
CA ILE A 186 10.68 6.34 5.17
C ILE A 186 10.71 5.94 6.64
N ARG A 187 11.18 6.84 7.52
CA ARG A 187 11.14 6.60 8.96
C ARG A 187 9.74 6.81 9.51
N PRO A 188 9.34 6.07 10.56
CA PRO A 188 8.06 6.31 11.23
C PRO A 188 7.85 7.76 11.68
N SER A 189 8.92 8.46 12.09
CA SER A 189 8.84 9.87 12.47
C SER A 189 8.56 10.82 11.32
N GLU A 190 9.01 10.50 10.11
CA GLU A 190 8.77 11.31 8.91
C GLU A 190 7.31 11.19 8.48
N ILE A 191 6.79 9.96 8.40
CA ILE A 191 5.39 9.74 8.02
C ILE A 191 4.43 10.34 9.07
N ASP A 192 4.78 10.27 10.36
CA ASP A 192 3.99 10.89 11.44
C ASP A 192 4.01 12.43 11.39
N GLU A 193 5.13 13.04 11.01
CA GLU A 193 5.24 14.50 10.82
C GLU A 193 4.32 14.95 9.67
N TRP A 194 4.37 14.28 8.52
CA TRP A 194 3.52 14.60 7.36
C TRP A 194 2.03 14.36 7.66
N ALA A 195 1.72 13.26 8.32
CA ALA A 195 0.34 12.91 8.69
C ALA A 195 -0.27 13.94 9.65
N ARG A 196 0.49 14.35 10.69
CA ARG A 196 0.02 15.38 11.63
C ARG A 196 -0.17 16.75 10.98
N SER A 197 0.67 17.09 10.00
CA SER A 197 0.54 18.32 9.21
C SER A 197 -0.68 18.31 8.30
N SER A 198 -1.27 17.12 8.09
CA SER A 198 -2.44 16.87 7.25
C SER A 198 -3.66 16.43 8.07
N ASP A 199 -3.81 16.88 9.32
CA ASP A 199 -4.95 16.60 10.21
C ASP A 199 -5.22 15.10 10.49
N LEU A 200 -4.20 14.25 10.34
CA LEU A 200 -4.26 12.84 10.70
C LEU A 200 -3.63 12.62 12.09
N SER A 201 -4.29 11.84 12.92
CA SER A 201 -3.81 11.47 14.26
C SER A 201 -3.48 9.98 14.30
N ILE A 202 -2.26 9.64 14.77
CA ILE A 202 -1.87 8.24 14.89
C ILE A 202 -2.73 7.50 15.90
N SER A 203 -3.24 6.35 15.50
CA SER A 203 -4.02 5.43 16.33
C SER A 203 -3.21 4.21 16.75
N SER A 204 -2.46 3.62 15.81
CA SER A 204 -1.59 2.46 16.11
C SER A 204 -0.50 2.30 15.06
N MET A 205 0.54 1.53 15.41
CA MET A 205 1.62 1.15 14.50
C MET A 205 2.01 -0.30 14.79
N ILE A 206 2.27 -1.07 13.72
CA ILE A 206 2.65 -2.47 13.82
C ILE A 206 3.76 -2.77 12.81
N GLY A 207 4.71 -3.61 13.20
CA GLY A 207 5.76 -4.08 12.31
C GLY A 207 5.39 -5.37 11.60
N MET A 208 6.03 -5.61 10.47
CA MET A 208 5.95 -6.87 9.76
C MET A 208 7.34 -7.52 9.68
N THR A 209 7.45 -8.76 10.11
CA THR A 209 8.70 -9.52 10.10
C THR A 209 8.57 -10.80 9.30
N TYR A 210 9.66 -11.18 8.62
CA TYR A 210 9.79 -12.43 7.87
C TYR A 210 10.76 -13.38 8.57
N ASN A 211 10.34 -14.63 8.74
CA ASN A 211 11.22 -15.69 9.26
C ASN A 211 11.72 -16.54 8.08
N PRO A 212 13.03 -16.49 7.73
CA PRO A 212 13.56 -17.21 6.57
C PRO A 212 13.59 -18.74 6.72
N ILE A 213 13.54 -19.24 7.96
CA ILE A 213 13.52 -20.70 8.23
C ILE A 213 12.13 -21.26 7.97
N THR A 214 11.09 -20.62 8.52
CA THR A 214 9.69 -21.05 8.36
C THR A 214 9.04 -20.49 7.11
N LYS A 215 9.68 -19.54 6.45
CA LYS A 215 9.16 -18.80 5.27
C LYS A 215 7.81 -18.13 5.54
N LYS A 216 7.59 -17.65 6.76
CA LYS A 216 6.33 -17.03 7.18
C LYS A 216 6.53 -15.58 7.59
N TYR A 217 5.58 -14.75 7.20
CA TYR A 217 5.42 -13.39 7.71
C TYR A 217 4.55 -13.38 8.97
N LYS A 218 4.77 -12.40 9.82
CA LYS A 218 3.93 -12.12 11.00
C LYS A 218 3.93 -10.64 11.33
N LEU A 219 2.82 -10.16 11.89
CA LEU A 219 2.73 -8.85 12.53
C LEU A 219 3.25 -8.91 13.97
N GLY A 220 3.78 -7.80 14.47
CA GLY A 220 4.30 -7.66 15.83
C GLY A 220 4.87 -6.26 16.08
N ASP A 221 5.47 -6.05 17.25
CA ASP A 221 5.92 -4.73 17.71
C ASP A 221 7.23 -4.24 17.05
N ASP A 222 7.93 -5.11 16.31
CA ASP A 222 9.21 -4.75 15.67
C ASP A 222 8.99 -4.00 14.35
N VAL A 223 8.93 -2.68 14.41
CA VAL A 223 8.77 -1.75 13.28
C VAL A 223 10.09 -1.41 12.57
N SER A 224 11.16 -2.12 12.88
CA SER A 224 12.50 -1.75 12.42
C SER A 224 12.79 -2.05 10.95
N VAL A 225 12.01 -2.90 10.26
CA VAL A 225 12.22 -3.22 8.83
C VAL A 225 11.02 -2.74 8.01
N ASN A 226 9.92 -3.42 8.07
CA ASN A 226 8.67 -3.00 7.42
C ASN A 226 7.64 -2.71 8.51
N TYR A 227 6.83 -1.69 8.30
CA TYR A 227 5.81 -1.30 9.26
C TYR A 227 4.53 -0.82 8.55
N MET A 228 3.43 -0.95 9.26
CA MET A 228 2.15 -0.37 8.89
C MET A 228 1.69 0.55 10.01
N VAL A 229 1.22 1.73 9.65
CA VAL A 229 0.72 2.74 10.59
C VAL A 229 -0.71 3.08 10.25
N HIS A 230 -1.52 3.18 11.28
CA HIS A 230 -2.94 3.50 11.22
C HIS A 230 -3.18 4.90 11.80
N TYR A 231 -3.85 5.72 11.03
CA TYR A 231 -4.27 7.07 11.39
C TYR A 231 -5.79 7.21 11.31
N GLU A 232 -6.30 8.15 12.11
CA GLU A 232 -7.68 8.61 12.06
C GLU A 232 -7.71 10.10 11.72
N LYS A 233 -8.61 10.53 10.83
CA LYS A 233 -8.82 11.93 10.51
C LYS A 233 -9.57 12.62 11.65
N LYS A 234 -9.08 13.79 12.07
CA LYS A 234 -9.70 14.63 13.09
C LYS A 234 -11.03 15.21 12.65
#